data_7cb9b461037515f4fefc84d783a44f6c
#
_entry.id   7cb9b461037515f4fefc84d783a44f6c
#
_cell.length_a   1.000
_cell.length_b   1.000
_cell.length_c   1.000
_cell.angle_alpha   90.00
_cell.angle_beta   90.00
_cell.angle_gamma   90.00
#
_symmetry.space_group_name_H-M   'P 1'
#
loop_
_entity.id
_entity.type
_entity.pdbx_description
1 polymer ?
#
loop_
_entity_poly.entity_id
_entity_poly.type
_entity_poly.pdbx_seq_one_letter_code
_entity_poly.pdbx_strand_id
1 'polypeptide(L)'
;MTASVSYSTIGRIGTILVDSPPVNALSHSVRQGLVDALNAAATDETDITILRCEGRTFIAGADISEFGKPPQEPSLATVLDALESFPKPILAAIHGTALGGGLELALCCDYRLAIETAKVGLPEVNLGLLPGAGGTQ
;
A
#
# COMPACT_ATOMS: atom_id res chain seq x y z
N MET A 1 18.54 -5.79 -3.04
CA MET A 1 17.73 -5.94 -1.80
C MET A 1 16.38 -6.53 -2.18
N THR A 2 15.95 -7.49 -1.42
CA THR A 2 14.64 -8.11 -1.63
C THR A 2 13.56 -7.23 -1.00
N ALA A 3 12.45 -7.05 -1.73
CA ALA A 3 11.27 -6.39 -1.20
C ALA A 3 10.80 -7.11 0.07
N SER A 4 10.51 -6.35 1.12
CA SER A 4 9.97 -6.90 2.37
C SER A 4 8.75 -6.12 2.81
N VAL A 5 7.77 -6.84 3.36
CA VAL A 5 6.69 -6.27 4.14
C VAL A 5 6.71 -6.98 5.48
N SER A 6 6.71 -6.21 6.54
CA SER A 6 6.73 -6.75 7.90
C SER A 6 5.56 -6.21 8.71
N TYR A 7 5.13 -6.99 9.69
CA TYR A 7 4.13 -6.59 10.66
C TYR A 7 4.72 -6.70 12.07
N SER A 8 4.51 -5.68 12.87
CA SER A 8 4.95 -5.63 14.27
C SER A 8 3.93 -4.90 15.14
N THR A 9 3.99 -5.13 16.44
CA THR A 9 3.08 -4.54 17.40
C THR A 9 3.82 -3.86 18.55
N ILE A 10 3.32 -2.71 18.99
CA ILE A 10 3.73 -2.04 20.22
C ILE A 10 2.47 -1.72 21.01
N GLY A 11 2.27 -2.38 22.13
CA GLY A 11 1.02 -2.28 22.88
C GLY A 11 -0.16 -2.71 22.01
N ARG A 12 -1.13 -1.83 21.84
CA ARG A 12 -2.32 -2.08 21.03
C ARG A 12 -2.27 -1.43 19.64
N ILE A 13 -1.07 -1.07 19.18
CA ILE A 13 -0.84 -0.50 17.85
C ILE A 13 -0.08 -1.50 16.98
N GLY A 14 -0.68 -1.88 15.85
CA GLY A 14 -0.02 -2.65 14.81
C GLY A 14 0.66 -1.73 13.80
N THR A 15 1.78 -2.16 13.24
CA THR A 15 2.48 -1.43 12.17
C THR A 15 2.80 -2.39 11.04
N ILE A 16 2.27 -2.10 9.87
CA ILE A 16 2.67 -2.71 8.60
C ILE A 16 3.73 -1.80 7.97
N LEU A 17 4.92 -2.34 7.75
CA LEU A 17 6.05 -1.63 7.17
C LEU A 17 6.38 -2.23 5.81
N VAL A 18 6.34 -1.41 4.77
CA VAL A 18 6.81 -1.75 3.41
C VAL A 18 8.23 -1.22 3.23
N ASP A 19 9.15 -2.11 2.88
CA ASP A 19 10.53 -1.78 2.52
C ASP A 19 10.89 -2.47 1.20
N SER A 20 10.67 -1.78 0.11
CA SER A 20 10.91 -2.27 -1.26
C SER A 20 11.57 -1.19 -2.11
N PRO A 21 12.88 -0.93 -1.85
CA PRO A 21 13.59 0.11 -2.58
C PRO A 21 13.66 -0.17 -4.08
N PRO A 22 13.76 0.88 -4.93
CA PRO A 22 13.98 2.29 -4.52
C PRO A 22 12.71 3.07 -4.22
N VAL A 23 11.52 2.61 -4.63
CA VAL A 23 10.29 3.44 -4.66
C VAL A 23 9.05 2.73 -4.10
N ASN A 24 9.24 1.61 -3.44
CA ASN A 24 8.16 0.80 -2.86
C ASN A 24 7.05 0.47 -3.87
N ALA A 25 7.45 0.10 -5.10
CA ALA A 25 6.49 -0.30 -6.12
C ALA A 25 5.67 -1.53 -5.66
N LEU A 26 4.39 -1.58 -6.04
CA LEU A 26 3.47 -2.66 -5.70
C LEU A 26 3.74 -3.93 -6.53
N SER A 27 4.96 -4.46 -6.41
CA SER A 27 5.32 -5.74 -6.98
C SER A 27 4.51 -6.88 -6.36
N HIS A 28 4.52 -8.05 -7.01
CA HIS A 28 3.84 -9.24 -6.48
C HIS A 28 4.27 -9.55 -5.02
N SER A 29 5.57 -9.48 -4.71
CA SER A 29 6.06 -9.74 -3.36
C SER A 29 5.57 -8.72 -2.33
N VAL A 30 5.44 -7.45 -2.71
CA VAL A 30 4.86 -6.41 -1.84
C VAL A 30 3.37 -6.66 -1.64
N ARG A 31 2.63 -6.96 -2.69
CA ARG A 31 1.19 -7.27 -2.59
C ARG A 31 0.94 -8.48 -1.70
N GLN A 32 1.71 -9.56 -1.88
CA GLN A 32 1.61 -10.76 -1.03
C GLN A 32 1.90 -10.40 0.43
N GLY A 33 3.00 -9.69 0.69
CA GLY A 33 3.36 -9.29 2.05
C GLY A 33 2.32 -8.39 2.72
N LEU A 34 1.67 -7.51 1.95
CA LEU A 34 0.56 -6.68 2.46
C LEU A 34 -0.64 -7.53 2.88
N VAL A 35 -1.05 -8.50 2.06
CA VAL A 35 -2.15 -9.42 2.41
C VAL A 35 -1.81 -10.23 3.65
N ASP A 36 -0.59 -10.77 3.73
CA ASP A 36 -0.15 -11.56 4.88
C ASP A 36 -0.14 -10.71 6.17
N ALA A 37 0.35 -9.48 6.09
CA ALA A 37 0.38 -8.54 7.22
C ALA A 37 -1.03 -8.12 7.67
N LEU A 38 -1.94 -7.85 6.73
CA LEU A 38 -3.34 -7.53 7.03
C LEU A 38 -4.04 -8.71 7.71
N ASN A 39 -3.82 -9.94 7.24
CA ASN A 39 -4.38 -11.14 7.86
C ASN A 39 -3.88 -11.32 9.30
N ALA A 40 -2.60 -11.08 9.56
CA ALA A 40 -2.04 -11.14 10.90
C ALA A 40 -2.65 -10.05 11.81
N ALA A 41 -2.72 -8.82 11.33
CA ALA A 41 -3.26 -7.68 12.07
C ALA A 41 -4.77 -7.83 12.36
N ALA A 42 -5.52 -8.47 11.47
CA ALA A 42 -6.96 -8.63 11.62
C ALA A 42 -7.36 -9.45 12.85
N THR A 43 -6.50 -10.38 13.27
CA THR A 43 -6.82 -11.40 14.29
C THR A 43 -6.09 -11.22 15.61
N ASP A 44 -5.19 -10.23 15.71
CA ASP A 44 -4.45 -9.97 16.94
C ASP A 44 -5.17 -9.00 17.90
N GLU A 45 -4.52 -8.66 19.01
CA GLU A 45 -5.05 -7.81 20.08
C GLU A 45 -4.91 -6.29 19.84
N THR A 46 -4.47 -5.86 18.64
CA THR A 46 -4.31 -4.44 18.35
C THR A 46 -5.64 -3.74 18.09
N ASP A 47 -5.72 -2.45 18.41
CA ASP A 47 -6.93 -1.62 18.18
C ASP A 47 -6.87 -0.87 16.84
N ILE A 48 -5.67 -0.57 16.37
CA ILE A 48 -5.42 0.21 15.15
C ILE A 48 -4.17 -0.30 14.45
N THR A 49 -4.17 -0.21 13.14
CA THR A 49 -3.01 -0.54 12.31
C THR A 49 -2.52 0.70 11.56
N ILE A 50 -1.21 0.91 11.56
CA ILE A 50 -0.55 1.96 10.79
C ILE A 50 0.18 1.32 9.62
N LEU A 51 -0.12 1.79 8.41
CA LEU A 51 0.62 1.44 7.19
C LEU A 51 1.64 2.53 6.91
N ARG A 52 2.91 2.17 6.92
CA ARG A 52 4.02 3.07 6.59
C ARG A 52 5.02 2.40 5.67
N CYS A 53 5.89 3.19 5.07
CA CYS A 53 6.93 2.70 4.17
C CYS A 53 8.29 3.26 4.53
N GLU A 54 9.36 2.53 4.21
CA GLU A 54 10.74 3.00 4.34
C GLU A 54 11.19 3.85 3.15
N GLY A 55 12.32 4.52 3.31
CA GLY A 55 12.94 5.35 2.27
C GLY A 55 12.26 6.70 2.10
N ARG A 56 12.35 7.28 0.91
CA ARG A 56 11.83 8.62 0.61
C ARG A 56 10.44 8.63 -0.02
N THR A 57 9.96 7.48 -0.45
CA THR A 57 8.70 7.31 -1.19
C THR A 57 7.74 6.49 -0.35
N PHE A 58 6.49 6.92 -0.26
CA PHE A 58 5.46 6.05 0.29
C PHE A 58 5.28 4.86 -0.65
N ILE A 59 4.54 5.01 -1.74
CA ILE A 59 4.41 3.98 -2.79
C ILE A 59 4.27 4.70 -4.13
N ALA A 60 5.17 4.41 -5.08
CA ALA A 60 5.20 5.09 -6.37
C ALA A 60 4.18 4.56 -7.39
N GLY A 61 3.49 3.48 -7.08
CA GLY A 61 2.50 2.86 -7.98
C GLY A 61 2.78 1.39 -8.24
N ALA A 62 2.17 0.88 -9.32
CA ALA A 62 2.37 -0.50 -9.76
C ALA A 62 3.83 -0.75 -10.22
N ASP A 63 4.26 -1.99 -10.13
CA ASP A 63 5.55 -2.39 -10.68
C ASP A 63 5.45 -2.50 -12.20
N ILE A 64 6.03 -1.53 -12.90
CA ILE A 64 6.03 -1.50 -14.37
C ILE A 64 6.72 -2.70 -15.01
N SER A 65 7.61 -3.38 -14.30
CA SER A 65 8.28 -4.59 -14.80
C SER A 65 7.32 -5.78 -14.96
N GLU A 66 6.14 -5.72 -14.34
CA GLU A 66 5.10 -6.73 -14.47
C GLU A 66 4.16 -6.49 -15.67
N PHE A 67 4.24 -5.31 -16.30
CA PHE A 67 3.38 -4.97 -17.44
C PHE A 67 3.65 -5.89 -18.63
N GLY A 68 2.57 -6.37 -19.28
CA GLY A 68 2.65 -7.31 -20.38
C GLY A 68 2.96 -8.76 -20.00
N LYS A 69 3.07 -9.06 -18.70
CA LYS A 69 3.22 -10.42 -18.18
C LYS A 69 1.86 -10.95 -17.69
N PRO A 70 1.70 -12.29 -17.61
CA PRO A 70 0.51 -12.87 -16.99
C PRO A 70 0.30 -12.31 -15.58
N PRO A 71 -0.94 -11.94 -15.20
CA PRO A 71 -1.22 -11.44 -13.87
C PRO A 71 -0.95 -12.51 -12.81
N GLN A 72 -0.45 -12.07 -11.66
CA GLN A 72 -0.17 -12.93 -10.51
C GLN A 72 -0.99 -12.47 -9.31
N GLU A 73 -1.64 -13.44 -8.64
CA GLU A 73 -2.34 -13.18 -7.38
C GLU A 73 -1.37 -13.18 -6.17
N PRO A 74 -1.60 -12.32 -5.18
CA PRO A 74 -2.70 -11.36 -5.11
C PRO A 74 -2.51 -10.20 -6.10
N SER A 75 -3.60 -9.84 -6.77
CA SER A 75 -3.66 -8.63 -7.59
C SER A 75 -3.71 -7.37 -6.71
N LEU A 76 -3.56 -6.19 -7.30
CA LEU A 76 -3.80 -4.95 -6.57
C LEU A 76 -5.24 -4.87 -6.05
N ALA A 77 -6.22 -5.28 -6.84
CA ALA A 77 -7.61 -5.32 -6.41
C ALA A 77 -7.80 -6.18 -5.15
N THR A 78 -7.17 -7.35 -5.09
CA THR A 78 -7.19 -8.23 -3.91
C THR A 78 -6.65 -7.50 -2.65
N VAL A 79 -5.59 -6.73 -2.79
CA VAL A 79 -5.02 -5.94 -1.67
C VAL A 79 -5.99 -4.84 -1.24
N LEU A 80 -6.60 -4.12 -2.19
CA LEU A 80 -7.55 -3.04 -1.90
C LEU A 80 -8.81 -3.57 -1.22
N ASP A 81 -9.35 -4.69 -1.70
CA ASP A 81 -10.49 -5.35 -1.07
C ASP A 81 -10.17 -5.78 0.38
N ALA A 82 -8.95 -6.27 0.61
CA ALA A 82 -8.51 -6.63 1.95
C ALA A 82 -8.40 -5.41 2.88
N LEU A 83 -7.98 -4.25 2.36
CA LEU A 83 -7.94 -3.00 3.11
C LEU A 83 -9.35 -2.48 3.42
N GLU A 84 -10.23 -2.45 2.44
CA GLU A 84 -11.61 -1.96 2.62
C GLU A 84 -12.44 -2.84 3.56
N SER A 85 -12.17 -4.14 3.57
CA SER A 85 -12.83 -5.10 4.48
C SER A 85 -12.10 -5.30 5.80
N PHE A 86 -11.01 -4.57 6.04
CA PHE A 86 -10.20 -4.72 7.25
C PHE A 86 -11.03 -4.39 8.50
N PRO A 87 -11.06 -5.26 9.53
CA PRO A 87 -12.04 -5.13 10.62
C PRO A 87 -11.68 -4.08 11.68
N LYS A 88 -10.53 -3.44 11.57
CA LYS A 88 -10.03 -2.43 12.53
C LYS A 88 -9.67 -1.14 11.80
N PRO A 89 -9.60 0.01 12.50
CA PRO A 89 -9.09 1.23 11.89
C PRO A 89 -7.68 1.05 11.33
N ILE A 90 -7.47 1.52 10.09
CA ILE A 90 -6.17 1.53 9.44
C ILE A 90 -5.82 2.93 8.95
N LEU A 91 -4.61 3.39 9.27
CA LEU A 91 -4.09 4.71 8.94
C LEU A 91 -2.90 4.60 7.98
N ALA A 92 -2.99 5.27 6.83
CA ALA A 92 -1.84 5.45 5.95
C ALA A 92 -1.00 6.65 6.38
N ALA A 93 0.27 6.42 6.74
CA ALA A 93 1.23 7.45 7.11
C ALA A 93 2.09 7.83 5.89
N ILE A 94 1.67 8.86 5.17
CA ILE A 94 2.25 9.28 3.88
C ILE A 94 3.38 10.29 4.14
N HIS A 95 4.62 9.81 4.16
CA HIS A 95 5.81 10.64 4.41
C HIS A 95 6.52 11.10 3.14
N GLY A 96 5.99 10.78 1.97
CA GLY A 96 6.61 11.09 0.69
C GLY A 96 5.62 10.94 -0.47
N THR A 97 6.11 10.49 -1.60
CA THR A 97 5.30 10.35 -2.82
C THR A 97 4.38 9.13 -2.75
N ALA A 98 3.08 9.35 -3.04
CA ALA A 98 2.07 8.31 -3.21
C ALA A 98 1.36 8.51 -4.55
N LEU A 99 1.64 7.68 -5.54
CA LEU A 99 1.17 7.83 -6.91
C LEU A 99 0.44 6.57 -7.42
N GLY A 100 -0.54 6.78 -8.30
CA GLY A 100 -1.27 5.69 -8.95
C GLY A 100 -1.83 4.71 -7.95
N GLY A 101 -1.54 3.42 -8.12
CA GLY A 101 -1.95 2.37 -7.19
C GLY A 101 -1.51 2.60 -5.74
N GLY A 102 -0.42 3.35 -5.52
CA GLY A 102 0.02 3.72 -4.17
C GLY A 102 -0.91 4.74 -3.51
N LEU A 103 -1.44 5.70 -4.26
CA LEU A 103 -2.48 6.59 -3.76
C LEU A 103 -3.81 5.84 -3.60
N GLU A 104 -4.18 5.00 -4.55
CA GLU A 104 -5.40 4.18 -4.47
C GLU A 104 -5.40 3.30 -3.22
N LEU A 105 -4.26 2.69 -2.89
CA LEU A 105 -4.08 1.93 -1.66
C LEU A 105 -4.27 2.82 -0.41
N ALA A 106 -3.69 4.01 -0.38
CA ALA A 106 -3.88 4.94 0.73
C ALA A 106 -5.34 5.42 0.87
N LEU A 107 -6.07 5.54 -0.25
CA LEU A 107 -7.49 5.91 -0.26
C LEU A 107 -8.39 4.81 0.34
N CYS A 108 -7.99 3.54 0.24
CA CYS A 108 -8.71 2.41 0.86
C CYS A 108 -8.48 2.30 2.38
N CYS A 109 -7.50 3.02 2.95
CA CYS A 109 -7.35 3.13 4.39
C CYS A 109 -8.42 4.07 4.98
N ASP A 110 -8.82 3.85 6.26
CA ASP A 110 -9.81 4.69 6.92
C ASP A 110 -9.32 6.13 7.11
N TYR A 111 -8.04 6.29 7.45
CA TYR A 111 -7.40 7.59 7.68
C TYR A 111 -6.10 7.73 6.90
N ARG A 112 -5.80 8.96 6.53
CA ARG A 112 -4.55 9.37 5.87
C ARG A 112 -3.94 10.52 6.64
N LEU A 113 -2.67 10.38 7.02
CA LEU A 113 -1.85 11.44 7.56
C LEU A 113 -0.70 11.67 6.59
N ALA A 114 -0.56 12.88 6.09
CA ALA A 114 0.49 13.23 5.14
C ALA A 114 1.34 14.40 5.66
N ILE A 115 2.63 14.34 5.44
CA ILE A 115 3.49 15.51 5.68
C ILE A 115 3.23 16.58 4.61
N GLU A 116 3.53 17.83 4.90
CA GLU A 116 3.27 18.96 3.99
C GLU A 116 3.95 18.83 2.63
N THR A 117 5.10 18.16 2.59
CA THR A 117 5.88 17.95 1.36
C THR A 117 5.49 16.70 0.59
N ALA A 118 4.51 15.92 1.08
CA ALA A 118 4.03 14.74 0.38
C ALA A 118 3.43 15.12 -0.98
N LYS A 119 3.68 14.26 -1.98
CA LYS A 119 3.13 14.41 -3.33
C LYS A 119 2.21 13.24 -3.61
N VAL A 120 0.96 13.55 -3.91
CA VAL A 120 -0.06 12.55 -4.22
C VAL A 120 -0.66 12.81 -5.60
N GLY A 121 -1.02 11.77 -6.33
CA GLY A 121 -1.63 11.92 -7.64
C GLY A 121 -1.93 10.59 -8.33
N LEU A 122 -2.68 10.70 -9.42
CA LEU A 122 -3.03 9.60 -10.32
C LEU A 122 -2.46 9.90 -11.71
N PRO A 123 -1.16 9.63 -11.95
CA PRO A 123 -0.46 10.02 -13.17
C PRO A 123 -0.61 9.03 -14.33
N GLU A 124 -1.55 8.07 -14.26
CA GLU A 124 -1.73 6.99 -15.23
C GLU A 124 -1.90 7.51 -16.67
N VAL A 125 -2.54 8.67 -16.83
CA VAL A 125 -2.72 9.29 -18.14
C VAL A 125 -1.38 9.58 -18.86
N ASN A 126 -0.32 9.86 -18.12
CA ASN A 126 1.01 10.08 -18.68
C ASN A 126 1.62 8.80 -19.33
N LEU A 127 1.08 7.64 -18.97
CA LEU A 127 1.45 6.33 -19.52
C LEU A 127 0.41 5.81 -20.53
N GLY A 128 -0.60 6.64 -20.90
CA GLY A 128 -1.70 6.21 -21.73
C GLY A 128 -2.66 5.23 -21.06
N LEU A 129 -2.71 5.23 -19.73
CA LEU A 129 -3.55 4.36 -18.92
C LEU A 129 -4.62 5.17 -18.17
N LEU A 130 -5.57 4.47 -17.58
CA LEU A 130 -6.54 5.01 -16.64
C LEU A 130 -6.22 4.52 -15.20
N PRO A 131 -6.57 5.32 -14.16
CA PRO A 131 -6.58 4.81 -12.80
C PRO A 131 -7.58 3.66 -12.70
N GLY A 132 -7.08 2.43 -12.53
CA GLY A 132 -7.89 1.20 -12.66
C GLY A 132 -8.32 0.58 -11.34
N ALA A 133 -7.91 1.16 -10.20
CA ALA A 133 -8.12 0.59 -8.88
C ALA A 133 -9.02 1.45 -7.98
N GLY A 134 -9.94 2.20 -8.56
CA GLY A 134 -10.97 2.96 -7.84
C GLY A 134 -10.58 4.38 -7.41
N GLY A 135 -9.38 4.85 -7.74
CA GLY A 135 -8.88 6.16 -7.30
C GLY A 135 -9.68 7.38 -7.79
N THR A 136 -10.59 7.18 -8.74
CA THR A 136 -11.47 8.23 -9.28
C THR A 136 -12.91 8.18 -8.74
N GLN A 137 -13.18 7.35 -7.75
CA GLN A 137 -14.53 7.10 -7.22
C GLN A 137 -14.76 7.58 -5.79
#